data_3099d5d4ddba932855ff119db9c25a48
#
_entry.id   3099d5d4ddba932855ff119db9c25a48
#
_cell.length_a   1.000
_cell.length_b   1.000
_cell.length_c   1.000
_cell.angle_alpha   90.00
_cell.angle_beta   90.00
_cell.angle_gamma   90.00
#
_symmetry.space_group_name_H-M   'P 1'
#
loop_
_entity.id
_entity.type
_entity.pdbx_description
1 polymer ?
#
loop_
_entity_poly.entity_id
_entity_poly.type
_entity_poly.pdbx_seq_one_letter_code
_entity_poly.pdbx_strand_id
1 'polypeptide(L)'
;MNTEVGNIAGMLDGQDDTDTPLKQKLNAVGKTLTVVGLIVCVLIFAIGAWYQQPLIPQFLVAISLAISIIPEGLPATATIVMALGVQRMAKKNALIRKLPAVETLGSATVICSDKTGTLTLNKMTVTHIAVNGDFEAGKTTPVDSAAHQHPEVYRELVYAAALCNDASLDPDRKGEIIGDPTEGALIYMAQSFGIDHEGLENQYPRAFEQPFDSDRKRMTTVHQIDGRWTAYTKGAVDEMLPLCTHILTSSGVRPITETDKANITALCLSMSECALRVLGFAMRALPALPENDGENVEFDLTFLGVAGMLDPPRREVAESVRTCRQAGIRTIMITGDHKVTALAIAKELGIYQEGDTVISGDELDHMTDGALDRAVH
;
A
#
# COMPACT_ATOMS: atom_id res chain seq x y z
N MET A 1 11.91 -27.58 3.77
CA MET A 1 10.50 -27.40 4.19
C MET A 1 9.69 -27.16 2.94
N ASN A 2 8.73 -28.04 2.63
CA ASN A 2 7.91 -27.95 1.40
C ASN A 2 6.65 -27.07 1.62
N THR A 3 6.82 -25.91 2.23
CA THR A 3 5.76 -24.91 2.39
C THR A 3 6.17 -23.64 1.65
N GLU A 4 5.21 -22.80 1.24
CA GLU A 4 5.50 -21.51 0.58
C GLU A 4 6.46 -20.64 1.42
N VAL A 5 6.25 -20.59 2.74
CA VAL A 5 7.17 -19.89 3.67
C VAL A 5 8.58 -20.50 3.64
N GLY A 6 8.69 -21.83 3.53
CA GLY A 6 9.97 -22.52 3.40
C GLY A 6 10.68 -22.23 2.08
N ASN A 7 9.93 -22.08 0.99
CA ASN A 7 10.46 -21.68 -0.32
C ASN A 7 10.97 -20.23 -0.28
N ILE A 8 10.20 -19.31 0.32
CA ILE A 8 10.60 -17.91 0.51
C ILE A 8 11.86 -17.81 1.38
N ALA A 9 11.92 -18.54 2.49
CA ALA A 9 13.11 -18.59 3.34
C ALA A 9 14.35 -19.13 2.58
N GLY A 10 14.17 -20.17 1.76
CA GLY A 10 15.24 -20.71 0.91
C GLY A 10 15.74 -19.72 -0.16
N MET A 11 14.86 -18.92 -0.73
CA MET A 11 15.22 -17.85 -1.68
C MET A 11 15.99 -16.71 -0.98
N LEU A 12 15.64 -16.40 0.27
CA LEU A 12 16.34 -15.38 1.06
C LEU A 12 17.73 -15.84 1.52
N ASP A 13 17.86 -17.10 1.93
CA ASP A 13 19.16 -17.69 2.34
C ASP A 13 20.13 -17.88 1.16
N GLY A 14 19.62 -18.04 -0.06
CA GLY A 14 20.42 -18.17 -1.28
C GLY A 14 20.96 -16.85 -1.85
N GLN A 15 20.64 -15.71 -1.26
CA GLN A 15 21.23 -14.43 -1.62
C GLN A 15 22.59 -14.27 -0.95
N ASP A 16 23.63 -14.77 -1.59
CA ASP A 16 25.02 -14.49 -1.21
C ASP A 16 25.27 -12.98 -1.15
N ASP A 17 26.07 -12.55 -0.16
CA ASP A 17 26.57 -11.16 -0.05
C ASP A 17 27.38 -10.82 -1.31
N THR A 18 26.72 -10.39 -2.38
CA THR A 18 27.38 -9.96 -3.60
C THR A 18 28.25 -8.75 -3.31
N ASP A 19 29.51 -8.81 -3.71
CA ASP A 19 30.44 -7.68 -3.57
C ASP A 19 29.86 -6.42 -4.21
N THR A 20 29.88 -5.31 -3.45
CA THR A 20 29.40 -4.03 -3.96
C THR A 20 30.20 -3.55 -5.18
N PRO A 21 29.60 -2.73 -6.07
CA PRO A 21 30.29 -2.17 -7.23
C PRO A 21 31.61 -1.47 -6.88
N LEU A 22 31.64 -0.73 -5.76
CA LEU A 22 32.86 -0.06 -5.27
C LEU A 22 33.93 -1.08 -4.89
N LYS A 23 33.55 -2.12 -4.13
CA LYS A 23 34.50 -3.18 -3.72
C LYS A 23 35.08 -3.90 -4.92
N GLN A 24 34.25 -4.21 -5.94
CA GLN A 24 34.71 -4.80 -7.19
C GLN A 24 35.68 -3.89 -7.94
N LYS A 25 35.38 -2.58 -8.05
CA LYS A 25 36.28 -1.60 -8.68
C LYS A 25 37.59 -1.43 -7.90
N LEU A 26 37.53 -1.34 -6.56
CA LEU A 26 38.73 -1.25 -5.72
C LEU A 26 39.61 -2.51 -5.87
N ASN A 27 39.02 -3.70 -5.88
CA ASN A 27 39.73 -4.93 -6.10
C ASN A 27 40.39 -4.98 -7.50
N ALA A 28 39.69 -4.51 -8.54
CA ALA A 28 40.22 -4.44 -9.90
C ALA A 28 41.41 -3.47 -9.99
N VAL A 29 41.30 -2.28 -9.40
CA VAL A 29 42.40 -1.30 -9.31
C VAL A 29 43.59 -1.88 -8.53
N GLY A 30 43.31 -2.48 -7.34
CA GLY A 30 44.35 -3.14 -6.52
C GLY A 30 45.10 -4.21 -7.30
N LYS A 31 44.37 -5.09 -8.01
CA LYS A 31 44.97 -6.16 -8.84
C LYS A 31 45.82 -5.58 -9.97
N THR A 32 45.33 -4.53 -10.64
CA THR A 32 46.08 -3.88 -11.73
C THR A 32 47.35 -3.24 -11.22
N LEU A 33 47.30 -2.51 -10.09
CA LEU A 33 48.46 -1.89 -9.49
C LEU A 33 49.50 -2.93 -8.98
N THR A 34 49.02 -4.06 -8.42
CA THR A 34 49.90 -5.16 -8.00
C THR A 34 50.64 -5.77 -9.17
N VAL A 35 49.94 -6.02 -10.29
CA VAL A 35 50.57 -6.56 -11.51
C VAL A 35 51.62 -5.57 -12.08
N VAL A 36 51.25 -4.29 -12.20
CA VAL A 36 52.16 -3.23 -12.65
C VAL A 36 53.38 -3.12 -11.72
N GLY A 37 53.17 -3.15 -10.40
CA GLY A 37 54.21 -3.13 -9.41
C GLY A 37 55.21 -4.31 -9.55
N LEU A 38 54.67 -5.52 -9.73
CA LEU A 38 55.47 -6.71 -9.99
C LEU A 38 56.33 -6.57 -11.25
N ILE A 39 55.74 -6.08 -12.35
CA ILE A 39 56.47 -5.85 -13.60
C ILE A 39 57.63 -4.85 -13.38
N VAL A 40 57.32 -3.74 -12.72
CA VAL A 40 58.35 -2.73 -12.40
C VAL A 40 59.46 -3.29 -11.52
N CYS A 41 59.14 -4.11 -10.51
CA CYS A 41 60.09 -4.76 -9.66
C CYS A 41 61.03 -5.69 -10.45
N VAL A 42 60.45 -6.53 -11.33
CA VAL A 42 61.21 -7.43 -12.21
C VAL A 42 62.14 -6.64 -13.14
N LEU A 43 61.66 -5.52 -13.73
CA LEU A 43 62.47 -4.66 -14.58
C LEU A 43 63.65 -4.03 -13.83
N ILE A 44 63.39 -3.49 -12.64
CA ILE A 44 64.44 -2.89 -11.81
C ILE A 44 65.48 -3.92 -11.40
N PHE A 45 65.04 -5.14 -11.01
CA PHE A 45 65.95 -6.21 -10.66
C PHE A 45 66.76 -6.67 -11.88
N ALA A 46 66.15 -6.78 -13.05
CA ALA A 46 66.85 -7.18 -14.30
C ALA A 46 67.89 -6.12 -14.74
N ILE A 47 67.52 -4.84 -14.66
CA ILE A 47 68.40 -3.74 -14.99
C ILE A 47 69.63 -3.71 -14.05
N GLY A 48 69.42 -3.90 -12.77
CA GLY A 48 70.51 -3.93 -11.81
C GLY A 48 71.41 -5.15 -11.94
N ALA A 49 70.87 -6.30 -12.25
CA ALA A 49 71.66 -7.51 -12.58
C ALA A 49 72.52 -7.28 -13.84
N TRP A 50 71.97 -6.55 -14.85
CA TRP A 50 72.73 -6.15 -16.05
C TRP A 50 73.93 -5.27 -15.74
N TYR A 51 73.74 -4.32 -14.75
CA TYR A 51 74.82 -3.41 -14.30
C TYR A 51 75.74 -4.05 -13.23
N GLN A 52 75.63 -5.37 -13.00
CA GLN A 52 76.42 -6.14 -12.02
C GLN A 52 76.37 -5.59 -10.59
N GLN A 53 75.23 -4.97 -10.21
CA GLN A 53 75.02 -4.48 -8.85
C GLN A 53 74.85 -5.65 -7.85
N PRO A 54 75.20 -5.46 -6.56
CA PRO A 54 75.03 -6.49 -5.54
C PRO A 54 73.54 -6.95 -5.45
N LEU A 55 73.25 -8.26 -5.57
CA LEU A 55 71.88 -8.76 -5.67
C LEU A 55 71.01 -8.46 -4.44
N ILE A 56 71.61 -8.52 -3.21
CA ILE A 56 70.84 -8.35 -1.97
C ILE A 56 70.32 -6.89 -1.81
N PRO A 57 71.12 -5.83 -1.93
CA PRO A 57 70.64 -4.44 -1.90
C PRO A 57 69.58 -4.19 -2.98
N GLN A 58 69.78 -4.73 -4.16
CA GLN A 58 68.86 -4.55 -5.28
C GLN A 58 67.50 -5.21 -5.03
N PHE A 59 67.50 -6.39 -4.46
CA PHE A 59 66.29 -7.07 -4.05
C PHE A 59 65.49 -6.27 -2.99
N LEU A 60 66.20 -5.69 -2.00
CA LEU A 60 65.60 -4.82 -1.00
C LEU A 60 64.97 -3.57 -1.60
N VAL A 61 65.63 -2.96 -2.58
CA VAL A 61 65.09 -1.79 -3.29
C VAL A 61 63.83 -2.19 -4.08
N ALA A 62 63.84 -3.30 -4.80
CA ALA A 62 62.70 -3.79 -5.56
C ALA A 62 61.50 -4.10 -4.67
N ILE A 63 61.69 -4.76 -3.52
CA ILE A 63 60.62 -5.03 -2.54
C ILE A 63 60.08 -3.74 -1.94
N SER A 64 60.96 -2.82 -1.55
CA SER A 64 60.50 -1.52 -0.98
C SER A 64 59.63 -0.76 -1.96
N LEU A 65 59.97 -0.77 -3.24
CA LEU A 65 59.18 -0.17 -4.29
C LEU A 65 57.83 -0.91 -4.49
N ALA A 66 57.84 -2.24 -4.48
CA ALA A 66 56.63 -3.04 -4.59
C ALA A 66 55.64 -2.70 -3.47
N ILE A 67 56.11 -2.64 -2.24
CA ILE A 67 55.26 -2.27 -1.07
C ILE A 67 54.72 -0.86 -1.22
N SER A 68 55.54 0.10 -1.71
CA SER A 68 55.11 1.50 -1.91
C SER A 68 54.03 1.68 -2.98
N ILE A 69 53.90 0.73 -3.93
CA ILE A 69 52.90 0.79 -4.99
C ILE A 69 51.51 0.28 -4.51
N ILE A 70 51.48 -0.53 -3.46
CA ILE A 70 50.21 -1.12 -2.95
C ILE A 70 49.44 -0.04 -2.19
N PRO A 71 48.20 0.31 -2.63
CA PRO A 71 47.45 1.39 -2.00
C PRO A 71 46.71 0.87 -0.76
N GLU A 72 47.41 0.60 0.34
CA GLU A 72 46.81 0.05 1.57
C GLU A 72 45.77 0.96 2.23
N GLY A 73 45.84 2.27 1.97
CA GLY A 73 44.88 3.23 2.51
C GLY A 73 43.49 3.22 1.86
N LEU A 74 43.33 2.69 0.65
CA LEU A 74 42.07 2.77 -0.09
C LEU A 74 40.90 2.03 0.60
N PRO A 75 41.04 0.77 1.07
CA PRO A 75 39.95 0.09 1.77
C PRO A 75 39.57 0.77 3.09
N ALA A 76 40.59 1.25 3.84
CA ALA A 76 40.36 1.95 5.11
C ALA A 76 39.59 3.27 4.89
N THR A 77 39.99 4.07 3.90
CA THR A 77 39.32 5.33 3.56
C THR A 77 37.88 5.09 3.10
N ALA A 78 37.64 4.08 2.26
CA ALA A 78 36.31 3.72 1.81
C ALA A 78 35.40 3.34 3.01
N THR A 79 35.93 2.54 3.95
CA THR A 79 35.18 2.15 5.16
C THR A 79 34.82 3.36 6.03
N ILE A 80 35.76 4.30 6.22
CA ILE A 80 35.52 5.52 6.99
C ILE A 80 34.42 6.38 6.32
N VAL A 81 34.49 6.56 5.01
CA VAL A 81 33.48 7.33 4.26
C VAL A 81 32.09 6.69 4.36
N MET A 82 32.02 5.36 4.23
CA MET A 82 30.75 4.63 4.41
C MET A 82 30.22 4.78 5.84
N ALA A 83 31.08 4.69 6.86
CA ALA A 83 30.68 4.87 8.26
C ALA A 83 30.12 6.28 8.53
N LEU A 84 30.74 7.33 7.95
CA LEU A 84 30.19 8.68 8.00
C LEU A 84 28.85 8.79 7.27
N GLY A 85 28.67 8.07 6.16
CA GLY A 85 27.40 7.94 5.45
C GLY A 85 26.30 7.35 6.34
N VAL A 86 26.59 6.22 7.01
CA VAL A 86 25.67 5.59 7.99
C VAL A 86 25.28 6.57 9.09
N GLN A 87 26.24 7.29 9.64
CA GLN A 87 25.96 8.27 10.70
C GLN A 87 25.02 9.39 10.22
N ARG A 88 25.20 9.89 8.98
CA ARG A 88 24.31 10.89 8.39
C ARG A 88 22.91 10.33 8.14
N MET A 89 22.81 9.09 7.68
CA MET A 89 21.53 8.41 7.44
C MET A 89 20.78 8.15 8.76
N ALA A 90 21.47 7.71 9.81
CA ALA A 90 20.91 7.53 11.14
C ALA A 90 20.27 8.81 11.68
N LYS A 91 20.88 9.99 11.44
CA LYS A 91 20.30 11.30 11.78
C LYS A 91 19.01 11.64 11.02
N LYS A 92 18.73 10.91 9.93
CA LYS A 92 17.51 11.01 9.12
C LYS A 92 16.55 9.83 9.38
N ASN A 93 16.72 9.13 10.51
CA ASN A 93 15.94 7.95 10.90
C ASN A 93 16.06 6.75 9.93
N ALA A 94 17.09 6.75 9.07
CA ALA A 94 17.38 5.62 8.18
C ALA A 94 18.40 4.69 8.86
N LEU A 95 17.91 3.54 9.35
CA LEU A 95 18.73 2.55 10.02
C LEU A 95 19.41 1.63 9.01
N ILE A 96 20.73 1.73 8.89
CA ILE A 96 21.55 0.90 8.03
C ILE A 96 22.20 -0.23 8.85
N ARG A 97 21.93 -1.47 8.50
CA ARG A 97 22.44 -2.66 9.20
C ARG A 97 23.81 -3.12 8.69
N LYS A 98 24.08 -2.94 7.38
CA LYS A 98 25.34 -3.34 6.74
C LYS A 98 25.97 -2.12 6.07
N LEU A 99 27.28 -1.86 6.30
CA LEU A 99 28.01 -0.73 5.69
C LEU A 99 27.88 -0.69 4.16
N PRO A 100 27.97 -1.82 3.43
CA PRO A 100 27.83 -1.83 1.98
C PRO A 100 26.48 -1.32 1.48
N ALA A 101 25.41 -1.41 2.28
CA ALA A 101 24.07 -0.93 1.89
C ALA A 101 24.03 0.58 1.66
N VAL A 102 24.92 1.37 2.27
CA VAL A 102 25.05 2.82 2.02
C VAL A 102 25.45 3.09 0.58
N GLU A 103 26.38 2.30 0.07
CA GLU A 103 26.86 2.42 -1.31
C GLU A 103 25.76 2.03 -2.30
N THR A 104 25.12 0.88 -2.06
CA THR A 104 24.03 0.40 -2.92
C THR A 104 22.89 1.41 -2.99
N LEU A 105 22.51 1.99 -1.84
CA LEU A 105 21.48 3.01 -1.78
C LEU A 105 21.90 4.32 -2.50
N GLY A 106 23.17 4.70 -2.36
CA GLY A 106 23.73 5.90 -3.00
C GLY A 106 23.91 5.76 -4.51
N SER A 107 23.95 4.54 -5.05
CA SER A 107 24.06 4.24 -6.48
C SER A 107 22.75 3.74 -7.10
N ALA A 108 21.67 3.65 -6.32
CA ALA A 108 20.37 3.23 -6.82
C ALA A 108 19.83 4.25 -7.83
N THR A 109 19.43 3.76 -8.98
CA THR A 109 18.76 4.54 -10.04
C THR A 109 17.27 4.29 -10.08
N VAL A 110 16.82 3.18 -9.46
CA VAL A 110 15.42 2.76 -9.41
C VAL A 110 15.08 2.34 -7.98
N ILE A 111 13.93 2.76 -7.50
CA ILE A 111 13.31 2.31 -6.25
C ILE A 111 12.00 1.61 -6.59
N CYS A 112 11.91 0.33 -6.28
CA CYS A 112 10.68 -0.45 -6.34
C CYS A 112 10.03 -0.43 -4.97
N SER A 113 8.80 0.07 -4.88
CA SER A 113 8.07 0.20 -3.62
C SER A 113 6.77 -0.56 -3.68
N ASP A 114 6.49 -1.34 -2.64
CA ASP A 114 5.17 -1.89 -2.41
C ASP A 114 4.17 -0.76 -2.10
N LYS A 115 2.91 -0.92 -2.53
CA LYS A 115 1.84 0.03 -2.26
C LYS A 115 1.41 -0.03 -0.79
N THR A 116 0.97 -1.23 -0.35
CA THR A 116 0.24 -1.41 0.90
C THR A 116 1.14 -1.29 2.13
N GLY A 117 0.81 -0.37 3.04
CA GLY A 117 1.58 -0.14 4.27
C GLY A 117 2.91 0.58 4.07
N THR A 118 3.38 0.77 2.83
CA THR A 118 4.59 1.51 2.49
C THR A 118 4.23 2.88 1.90
N LEU A 119 3.59 2.90 0.75
CA LEU A 119 3.13 4.14 0.10
C LEU A 119 1.80 4.62 0.69
N THR A 120 0.99 3.70 1.24
CA THR A 120 -0.30 3.95 1.86
C THR A 120 -0.26 3.74 3.37
N LEU A 121 -1.30 4.17 4.05
CA LEU A 121 -1.42 4.08 5.51
C LEU A 121 -1.68 2.66 6.03
N ASN A 122 -2.03 1.71 5.14
CA ASN A 122 -2.57 0.39 5.49
C ASN A 122 -3.81 0.50 6.41
N LYS A 123 -4.62 1.50 6.16
CA LYS A 123 -5.83 1.78 6.92
C LYS A 123 -6.95 2.15 5.96
N MET A 124 -7.89 1.23 5.77
CA MET A 124 -9.08 1.53 4.98
C MET A 124 -9.80 2.75 5.57
N THR A 125 -10.20 3.66 4.72
CA THR A 125 -10.87 4.91 5.10
C THR A 125 -11.99 5.20 4.13
N VAL A 126 -13.19 5.45 4.65
CA VAL A 126 -14.29 5.96 3.83
C VAL A 126 -14.00 7.41 3.48
N THR A 127 -13.89 7.71 2.21
CA THR A 127 -13.56 9.06 1.73
C THR A 127 -14.74 9.76 1.10
N HIS A 128 -15.63 9.00 0.47
CA HIS A 128 -16.79 9.53 -0.27
C HIS A 128 -18.06 8.76 0.05
N ILE A 129 -19.17 9.47 0.13
CA ILE A 129 -20.50 8.89 0.34
C ILE A 129 -21.49 9.52 -0.64
N ALA A 130 -22.57 8.79 -0.95
CA ALA A 130 -23.71 9.30 -1.69
C ALA A 130 -25.01 8.75 -1.09
N VAL A 131 -25.99 9.63 -0.91
CA VAL A 131 -27.30 9.34 -0.28
C VAL A 131 -28.43 10.13 -0.95
N ASN A 132 -29.65 9.96 -0.47
CA ASN A 132 -30.83 10.78 -0.77
C ASN A 132 -31.31 10.78 -2.22
N GLY A 133 -31.03 9.73 -2.96
CA GLY A 133 -31.47 9.63 -4.35
C GLY A 133 -30.66 10.47 -5.34
N ASP A 134 -29.59 11.14 -4.88
CA ASP A 134 -28.71 11.93 -5.74
C ASP A 134 -27.52 11.06 -6.20
N PHE A 135 -27.84 10.08 -7.06
CA PHE A 135 -26.88 9.08 -7.55
C PHE A 135 -26.55 9.32 -9.02
N GLU A 136 -25.80 10.38 -9.30
CA GLU A 136 -25.25 10.65 -10.62
C GLU A 136 -23.76 10.26 -10.68
N ALA A 137 -23.31 9.76 -11.83
CA ALA A 137 -21.91 9.39 -12.03
C ALA A 137 -20.98 10.57 -11.70
N GLY A 138 -19.95 10.30 -10.86
CA GLY A 138 -19.00 11.32 -10.40
C GLY A 138 -19.52 12.27 -9.31
N LYS A 139 -20.77 12.16 -8.88
CA LYS A 139 -21.37 13.03 -7.86
C LYS A 139 -21.37 12.35 -6.49
N THR A 140 -20.30 12.54 -5.76
CA THR A 140 -20.12 12.02 -4.39
C THR A 140 -19.77 13.16 -3.44
N THR A 141 -20.06 12.97 -2.15
CA THR A 141 -19.72 13.95 -1.12
C THR A 141 -18.55 13.41 -0.28
N PRO A 142 -17.45 14.17 -0.12
CA PRO A 142 -16.41 13.83 0.83
C PRO A 142 -16.97 13.72 2.26
N VAL A 143 -16.54 12.70 3.00
CA VAL A 143 -17.03 12.42 4.37
C VAL A 143 -16.88 13.62 5.29
N ASP A 144 -15.74 14.30 5.26
CA ASP A 144 -15.49 15.48 6.09
C ASP A 144 -16.50 16.60 5.81
N SER A 145 -16.85 16.85 4.54
CA SER A 145 -17.85 17.84 4.16
C SER A 145 -19.25 17.43 4.62
N ALA A 146 -19.63 16.16 4.44
CA ALA A 146 -20.92 15.62 4.84
C ALA A 146 -21.14 15.74 6.36
N ALA A 147 -20.14 15.35 7.13
CA ALA A 147 -20.18 15.36 8.60
C ALA A 147 -20.31 16.78 9.19
N HIS A 148 -19.69 17.79 8.55
CA HIS A 148 -19.70 19.17 9.06
C HIS A 148 -20.89 20.01 8.59
N GLN A 149 -21.42 19.76 7.39
CA GLN A 149 -22.44 20.61 6.79
C GLN A 149 -23.86 20.13 7.07
N HIS A 150 -24.13 18.84 6.87
CA HIS A 150 -25.49 18.29 6.93
C HIS A 150 -25.51 16.87 7.53
N PRO A 151 -25.04 16.63 8.77
CA PRO A 151 -24.92 15.29 9.32
C PRO A 151 -26.25 14.53 9.39
N GLU A 152 -27.37 15.24 9.55
CA GLU A 152 -28.74 14.67 9.62
C GLU A 152 -29.15 13.96 8.32
N VAL A 153 -28.65 14.41 7.18
CA VAL A 153 -28.96 13.85 5.85
C VAL A 153 -28.38 12.46 5.68
N TYR A 154 -27.28 12.18 6.37
CA TYR A 154 -26.55 10.92 6.29
C TYR A 154 -26.85 9.94 7.42
N ARG A 155 -27.70 10.34 8.38
CA ARG A 155 -27.96 9.60 9.63
C ARG A 155 -28.25 8.10 9.40
N GLU A 156 -29.20 7.79 8.52
CA GLU A 156 -29.61 6.40 8.29
C GLU A 156 -28.47 5.54 7.69
N LEU A 157 -27.70 6.11 6.77
CA LEU A 157 -26.54 5.43 6.22
C LEU A 157 -25.46 5.18 7.29
N VAL A 158 -25.19 6.18 8.13
CA VAL A 158 -24.18 6.09 9.19
C VAL A 158 -24.61 5.10 10.28
N TYR A 159 -25.92 5.06 10.62
CA TYR A 159 -26.47 4.06 11.54
C TYR A 159 -26.34 2.65 10.97
N ALA A 160 -26.71 2.45 9.68
CA ALA A 160 -26.55 1.17 9.02
C ALA A 160 -25.07 0.73 8.98
N ALA A 161 -24.15 1.66 8.74
CA ALA A 161 -22.72 1.39 8.72
C ALA A 161 -22.13 1.04 10.09
N ALA A 162 -22.62 1.70 11.15
CA ALA A 162 -22.16 1.47 12.52
C ALA A 162 -22.78 0.22 13.15
N LEU A 163 -24.10 0.04 13.02
CA LEU A 163 -24.81 -1.05 13.69
C LEU A 163 -24.69 -2.39 12.96
N CYS A 164 -24.64 -2.39 11.62
CA CYS A 164 -24.37 -3.59 10.83
C CYS A 164 -22.85 -3.76 10.69
N ASN A 165 -22.16 -4.10 11.79
CA ASN A 165 -20.70 -4.10 11.86
C ASN A 165 -20.21 -5.06 12.94
N ASP A 166 -19.13 -5.82 12.68
CA ASP A 166 -18.53 -6.76 13.64
C ASP A 166 -17.19 -6.27 14.18
N ALA A 167 -16.66 -5.17 13.62
CA ALA A 167 -15.44 -4.55 14.13
C ALA A 167 -15.73 -3.70 15.37
N SER A 168 -14.75 -3.57 16.24
CA SER A 168 -14.81 -2.73 17.43
C SER A 168 -13.54 -1.91 17.62
N LEU A 169 -13.61 -0.86 18.43
CA LEU A 169 -12.44 -0.10 18.82
C LEU A 169 -11.61 -0.91 19.83
N ASP A 170 -10.28 -0.92 19.66
CA ASP A 170 -9.39 -1.54 20.63
C ASP A 170 -9.37 -0.72 21.92
N PRO A 171 -9.77 -1.29 23.09
CA PRO A 171 -9.80 -0.57 24.35
C PRO A 171 -8.39 -0.22 24.86
N ASP A 172 -7.38 -1.02 24.52
CA ASP A 172 -6.00 -0.85 24.98
C ASP A 172 -5.19 0.08 24.06
N ARG A 173 -5.59 0.20 22.81
CA ARG A 173 -4.88 0.98 21.78
C ARG A 173 -5.80 2.00 21.13
N LYS A 174 -5.81 3.21 21.70
CA LYS A 174 -6.63 4.31 21.20
C LYS A 174 -6.45 4.50 19.67
N GLY A 175 -7.55 4.31 18.95
CA GLY A 175 -7.61 4.56 17.52
C GLY A 175 -7.22 3.35 16.64
N GLU A 176 -7.01 2.18 17.21
CA GLU A 176 -6.92 0.92 16.47
C GLU A 176 -8.28 0.20 16.45
N ILE A 177 -8.47 -0.67 15.46
CA ILE A 177 -9.68 -1.46 15.26
C ILE A 177 -9.33 -2.93 15.44
N ILE A 178 -10.22 -3.66 16.12
CA ILE A 178 -10.25 -5.12 16.15
C ILE A 178 -11.33 -5.55 15.16
N GLY A 179 -10.97 -6.35 14.15
CA GLY A 179 -11.89 -6.84 13.11
C GLY A 179 -11.41 -6.55 11.69
N ASP A 180 -12.32 -6.68 10.72
CA ASP A 180 -12.02 -6.43 9.30
C ASP A 180 -11.73 -4.94 9.05
N PRO A 181 -10.67 -4.60 8.28
CA PRO A 181 -10.32 -3.20 7.98
C PRO A 181 -11.42 -2.43 7.25
N THR A 182 -12.24 -3.10 6.43
CA THR A 182 -13.38 -2.48 5.74
C THR A 182 -14.45 -2.04 6.73
N GLU A 183 -14.72 -2.89 7.70
CA GLU A 183 -15.66 -2.60 8.79
C GLU A 183 -15.14 -1.51 9.72
N GLY A 184 -13.86 -1.56 10.05
CA GLY A 184 -13.19 -0.52 10.81
C GLY A 184 -13.28 0.85 10.15
N ALA A 185 -13.21 0.93 8.81
CA ALA A 185 -13.39 2.18 8.08
C ALA A 185 -14.77 2.80 8.30
N LEU A 186 -15.81 1.98 8.44
CA LEU A 186 -17.18 2.43 8.72
C LEU A 186 -17.32 3.01 10.15
N ILE A 187 -16.63 2.41 11.14
CA ILE A 187 -16.59 2.94 12.52
C ILE A 187 -15.91 4.32 12.54
N TYR A 188 -14.77 4.47 11.86
CA TYR A 188 -14.12 5.78 11.78
C TYR A 188 -14.99 6.82 11.05
N MET A 189 -15.73 6.41 10.01
CA MET A 189 -16.72 7.27 9.37
C MET A 189 -17.78 7.71 10.38
N ALA A 190 -18.37 6.79 11.15
CA ALA A 190 -19.37 7.11 12.16
C ALA A 190 -18.84 8.10 13.21
N GLN A 191 -17.60 7.93 13.67
CA GLN A 191 -16.93 8.89 14.57
C GLN A 191 -16.80 10.29 13.94
N SER A 192 -16.54 10.41 12.64
CA SER A 192 -16.49 11.71 11.96
C SER A 192 -17.84 12.44 12.01
N PHE A 193 -18.96 11.69 12.08
CA PHE A 193 -20.29 12.22 12.30
C PHE A 193 -20.65 12.43 13.77
N GLY A 194 -19.70 12.28 14.68
CA GLY A 194 -19.90 12.44 16.13
C GLY A 194 -20.64 11.28 16.78
N ILE A 195 -20.75 10.12 16.11
CA ILE A 195 -21.42 8.94 16.65
C ILE A 195 -20.37 8.10 17.39
N ASP A 196 -20.62 7.88 18.68
CA ASP A 196 -19.92 6.91 19.49
C ASP A 196 -20.47 5.51 19.18
N HIS A 197 -19.64 4.65 18.58
CA HIS A 197 -20.06 3.32 18.16
C HIS A 197 -20.49 2.45 19.34
N GLU A 198 -19.72 2.41 20.42
CA GLU A 198 -20.05 1.62 21.61
C GLU A 198 -21.33 2.14 22.29
N GLY A 199 -21.47 3.46 22.38
CA GLY A 199 -22.69 4.08 22.89
C GLY A 199 -23.92 3.77 22.03
N LEU A 200 -23.75 3.73 20.71
CA LEU A 200 -24.85 3.42 19.78
C LEU A 200 -25.26 1.94 19.87
N GLU A 201 -24.29 1.00 19.99
CA GLU A 201 -24.56 -0.42 20.18
C GLU A 201 -25.26 -0.69 21.52
N ASN A 202 -24.86 -0.02 22.58
CA ASN A 202 -25.51 -0.11 23.88
C ASN A 202 -26.94 0.44 23.86
N GLN A 203 -27.20 1.50 23.09
CA GLN A 203 -28.51 2.09 22.91
C GLN A 203 -29.45 1.23 22.06
N TYR A 204 -28.92 0.62 21.01
CA TYR A 204 -29.62 -0.20 20.05
C TYR A 204 -28.94 -1.56 19.88
N PRO A 205 -29.02 -2.44 20.91
CA PRO A 205 -28.35 -3.74 20.85
C PRO A 205 -28.82 -4.59 19.68
N ARG A 206 -27.91 -5.37 19.13
CA ARG A 206 -28.19 -6.33 18.07
C ARG A 206 -29.11 -7.44 18.61
N ALA A 207 -30.28 -7.58 18.03
CA ALA A 207 -31.27 -8.58 18.43
C ALA A 207 -31.29 -9.80 17.51
N PHE A 208 -30.89 -9.64 16.24
CA PHE A 208 -30.79 -10.71 15.26
C PHE A 208 -29.70 -10.38 14.27
N GLU A 209 -29.10 -11.44 13.68
CA GLU A 209 -28.05 -11.32 12.70
C GLU A 209 -28.20 -12.33 11.59
N GLN A 210 -27.96 -11.89 10.35
CA GLN A 210 -27.68 -12.72 9.21
C GLN A 210 -26.23 -12.44 8.78
N PRO A 211 -25.26 -13.32 9.15
CA PRO A 211 -23.83 -13.04 9.00
C PRO A 211 -23.43 -12.80 7.56
N PHE A 212 -22.27 -12.20 7.34
CA PHE A 212 -21.71 -12.08 6.01
C PHE A 212 -21.50 -13.45 5.36
N ASP A 213 -21.93 -13.55 4.15
CA ASP A 213 -21.76 -14.74 3.32
C ASP A 213 -21.19 -14.36 1.96
N SER A 214 -20.16 -15.07 1.51
CA SER A 214 -19.43 -14.76 0.27
C SER A 214 -20.26 -14.96 -1.00
N ASP A 215 -21.26 -15.84 -0.99
CA ASP A 215 -22.13 -16.07 -2.13
C ASP A 215 -23.20 -14.98 -2.21
N ARG A 216 -23.74 -14.55 -1.06
CA ARG A 216 -24.69 -13.45 -0.94
C ARG A 216 -24.02 -12.06 -0.97
N LYS A 217 -22.74 -11.97 -0.65
CA LYS A 217 -21.90 -10.77 -0.55
C LYS A 217 -22.50 -9.63 0.30
N ARG A 218 -23.27 -9.99 1.34
CA ARG A 218 -23.93 -9.06 2.24
C ARG A 218 -24.12 -9.61 3.63
N MET A 219 -24.37 -8.73 4.57
CA MET A 219 -24.63 -8.99 5.97
C MET A 219 -25.82 -8.14 6.41
N THR A 220 -26.62 -8.65 7.35
CA THR A 220 -27.76 -7.94 7.90
C THR A 220 -27.83 -8.11 9.42
N THR A 221 -28.09 -7.02 10.13
CA THR A 221 -28.34 -6.99 11.58
C THR A 221 -29.68 -6.36 11.86
N VAL A 222 -30.37 -6.78 12.92
CA VAL A 222 -31.68 -6.24 13.31
C VAL A 222 -31.57 -5.60 14.70
N HIS A 223 -32.09 -4.40 14.79
CA HIS A 223 -32.06 -3.56 15.99
C HIS A 223 -33.44 -2.97 16.28
N GLN A 224 -33.73 -2.62 17.53
CA GLN A 224 -34.95 -1.88 17.85
C GLN A 224 -34.64 -0.38 17.89
N ILE A 225 -34.91 0.32 16.79
CA ILE A 225 -34.68 1.74 16.67
C ILE A 225 -35.98 2.50 16.96
N ASP A 226 -35.96 3.35 17.97
CA ASP A 226 -37.10 4.16 18.40
C ASP A 226 -38.42 3.34 18.52
N GLY A 227 -38.29 2.12 19.06
CA GLY A 227 -39.42 1.21 19.30
C GLY A 227 -39.87 0.40 18.07
N ARG A 228 -39.17 0.50 16.92
CA ARG A 228 -39.45 -0.26 15.68
C ARG A 228 -38.31 -1.21 15.37
N TRP A 229 -38.64 -2.43 14.97
CA TRP A 229 -37.64 -3.36 14.49
C TRP A 229 -37.15 -2.93 13.09
N THR A 230 -35.88 -2.70 13.00
CA THR A 230 -35.21 -2.25 11.76
C THR A 230 -34.06 -3.17 11.44
N ALA A 231 -34.09 -3.75 10.26
CA ALA A 231 -32.98 -4.49 9.67
C ALA A 231 -32.09 -3.51 8.90
N TYR A 232 -30.80 -3.51 9.19
CA TYR A 232 -29.78 -2.81 8.39
C TYR A 232 -28.95 -3.83 7.63
N THR A 233 -28.81 -3.60 6.34
CA THR A 233 -28.04 -4.48 5.42
C THR A 233 -26.89 -3.69 4.82
N LYS A 234 -25.68 -4.26 4.82
CA LYS A 234 -24.53 -3.77 4.07
C LYS A 234 -24.01 -4.84 3.12
N GLY A 235 -23.47 -4.45 1.97
CA GLY A 235 -22.89 -5.40 1.03
C GLY A 235 -22.56 -4.83 -0.34
N ALA A 236 -22.30 -5.74 -1.28
CA ALA A 236 -22.08 -5.41 -2.67
C ALA A 236 -23.35 -4.85 -3.31
N VAL A 237 -23.20 -3.72 -3.99
CA VAL A 237 -24.34 -2.96 -4.53
C VAL A 237 -25.08 -3.75 -5.61
N ASP A 238 -24.36 -4.47 -6.45
CA ASP A 238 -24.90 -5.33 -7.52
C ASP A 238 -25.80 -6.45 -6.99
N GLU A 239 -25.45 -7.02 -5.83
CA GLU A 239 -26.23 -8.08 -5.16
C GLU A 239 -27.39 -7.51 -4.31
N MET A 240 -27.28 -6.25 -3.89
CA MET A 240 -28.30 -5.62 -3.04
C MET A 240 -29.42 -4.93 -3.85
N LEU A 241 -29.10 -4.25 -4.96
CA LEU A 241 -30.06 -3.51 -5.75
C LEU A 241 -31.27 -4.34 -6.24
N PRO A 242 -31.12 -5.61 -6.66
CA PRO A 242 -32.26 -6.46 -7.02
C PRO A 242 -33.25 -6.69 -5.88
N LEU A 243 -32.83 -6.60 -4.62
CA LEU A 243 -33.63 -6.81 -3.42
C LEU A 243 -34.32 -5.52 -2.94
N CYS A 244 -33.94 -4.38 -3.52
CA CYS A 244 -34.49 -3.08 -3.15
C CYS A 244 -35.76 -2.77 -3.96
N THR A 245 -36.84 -2.52 -3.25
CA THR A 245 -38.12 -2.05 -3.80
C THR A 245 -38.33 -0.55 -3.60
N HIS A 246 -37.63 0.03 -2.63
CA HIS A 246 -37.73 1.44 -2.27
C HIS A 246 -36.34 2.09 -2.19
N ILE A 247 -36.34 3.41 -2.19
CA ILE A 247 -35.15 4.24 -2.05
C ILE A 247 -35.45 5.42 -1.10
N LEU A 248 -34.52 5.70 -0.20
CA LEU A 248 -34.56 6.89 0.65
C LEU A 248 -34.09 8.10 -0.14
N THR A 249 -34.90 9.16 -0.15
CA THR A 249 -34.59 10.43 -0.81
C THR A 249 -34.73 11.59 0.19
N SER A 250 -34.31 12.78 -0.19
CA SER A 250 -34.51 13.99 0.62
C SER A 250 -35.99 14.29 0.93
N SER A 251 -36.91 13.77 0.11
CA SER A 251 -38.38 13.92 0.31
C SER A 251 -39.02 12.74 1.05
N GLY A 252 -38.22 11.75 1.48
CA GLY A 252 -38.66 10.54 2.16
C GLY A 252 -38.50 9.29 1.31
N VAL A 253 -39.08 8.18 1.79
CA VAL A 253 -39.04 6.88 1.11
C VAL A 253 -40.01 6.86 -0.05
N ARG A 254 -39.55 6.40 -1.23
CA ARG A 254 -40.39 6.17 -2.41
C ARG A 254 -40.01 4.86 -3.12
N PRO A 255 -40.87 4.32 -3.99
CA PRO A 255 -40.46 3.19 -4.83
C PRO A 255 -39.21 3.52 -5.66
N ILE A 256 -38.27 2.55 -5.75
CA ILE A 256 -37.08 2.66 -6.58
C ILE A 256 -37.46 2.42 -8.05
N THR A 257 -36.90 3.22 -8.95
CA THR A 257 -37.13 3.07 -10.40
C THR A 257 -35.91 2.41 -11.08
N GLU A 258 -36.09 1.90 -12.28
CA GLU A 258 -34.98 1.35 -13.08
C GLU A 258 -33.95 2.46 -13.42
N THR A 259 -34.40 3.71 -13.55
CA THR A 259 -33.48 4.86 -13.72
C THR A 259 -32.60 5.06 -12.47
N ASP A 260 -33.18 4.96 -11.27
CA ASP A 260 -32.39 5.04 -10.03
C ASP A 260 -31.35 3.93 -9.97
N LYS A 261 -31.72 2.69 -10.27
CA LYS A 261 -30.79 1.56 -10.29
C LYS A 261 -29.66 1.76 -11.30
N ALA A 262 -29.98 2.25 -12.49
CA ALA A 262 -28.98 2.57 -13.51
C ALA A 262 -28.01 3.69 -13.04
N ASN A 263 -28.53 4.73 -12.41
CA ASN A 263 -27.73 5.83 -11.87
C ASN A 263 -26.82 5.36 -10.73
N ILE A 264 -27.33 4.55 -9.80
CA ILE A 264 -26.53 3.96 -8.71
C ILE A 264 -25.41 3.10 -9.29
N THR A 265 -25.70 2.27 -10.27
CA THR A 265 -24.70 1.41 -10.93
C THR A 265 -23.62 2.26 -11.61
N ALA A 266 -24.00 3.30 -12.35
CA ALA A 266 -23.08 4.22 -13.00
C ALA A 266 -22.21 4.98 -11.99
N LEU A 267 -22.77 5.40 -10.86
CA LEU A 267 -22.03 6.02 -9.76
C LEU A 267 -21.01 5.05 -9.18
N CYS A 268 -21.41 3.81 -8.86
CA CYS A 268 -20.50 2.79 -8.33
C CYS A 268 -19.35 2.50 -9.29
N LEU A 269 -19.62 2.46 -10.60
CA LEU A 269 -18.59 2.29 -11.62
C LEU A 269 -17.60 3.47 -11.59
N SER A 270 -18.09 4.71 -11.58
CA SER A 270 -17.23 5.89 -11.50
C SER A 270 -16.39 5.95 -10.23
N MET A 271 -16.95 5.54 -9.10
CA MET A 271 -16.20 5.41 -7.84
C MET A 271 -15.10 4.33 -7.94
N SER A 272 -15.40 3.20 -8.56
CA SER A 272 -14.43 2.11 -8.78
C SER A 272 -13.31 2.52 -9.74
N GLU A 273 -13.61 3.34 -10.75
CA GLU A 273 -12.60 3.94 -11.64
C GLU A 273 -11.66 4.89 -10.89
N CYS A 274 -12.13 5.47 -9.78
CA CYS A 274 -11.30 6.23 -8.82
C CYS A 274 -10.65 5.36 -7.74
N ALA A 275 -10.60 4.04 -7.95
CA ALA A 275 -10.00 3.07 -7.02
C ALA A 275 -10.72 2.95 -5.66
N LEU A 276 -11.95 3.38 -5.56
CA LEU A 276 -12.74 3.23 -4.36
C LEU A 276 -13.37 1.83 -4.30
N ARG A 277 -13.23 1.17 -3.17
CA ARG A 277 -14.06 0.02 -2.83
C ARG A 277 -15.42 0.52 -2.40
N VAL A 278 -16.49 0.12 -3.09
CA VAL A 278 -17.84 0.61 -2.83
C VAL A 278 -18.66 -0.40 -2.04
N LEU A 279 -19.30 0.06 -0.95
CA LEU A 279 -20.27 -0.67 -0.17
C LEU A 279 -21.62 0.01 -0.25
N GLY A 280 -22.68 -0.78 -0.50
CA GLY A 280 -24.06 -0.33 -0.43
C GLY A 280 -24.66 -0.57 0.95
N PHE A 281 -25.65 0.28 1.27
CA PHE A 281 -26.43 0.22 2.51
C PHE A 281 -27.90 0.26 2.20
N ALA A 282 -28.66 -0.57 2.92
CA ALA A 282 -30.11 -0.61 2.83
C ALA A 282 -30.72 -0.85 4.21
N MET A 283 -31.99 -0.58 4.36
CA MET A 283 -32.76 -0.87 5.57
C MET A 283 -34.10 -1.49 5.25
N ARG A 284 -34.70 -2.12 6.25
CA ARG A 284 -36.08 -2.60 6.21
C ARG A 284 -36.73 -2.48 7.57
N ALA A 285 -37.93 -1.92 7.63
CA ALA A 285 -38.76 -1.97 8.84
C ALA A 285 -39.44 -3.34 8.92
N LEU A 286 -39.29 -4.00 10.06
CA LEU A 286 -39.89 -5.32 10.32
C LEU A 286 -41.09 -5.18 11.25
N PRO A 287 -42.16 -5.97 11.05
CA PRO A 287 -43.31 -5.95 11.93
C PRO A 287 -43.06 -6.58 13.30
N ALA A 288 -42.10 -7.51 13.37
CA ALA A 288 -41.66 -8.19 14.58
C ALA A 288 -40.21 -8.64 14.44
N LEU A 289 -39.57 -9.01 15.58
CA LEU A 289 -38.28 -9.67 15.57
C LEU A 289 -38.38 -11.05 14.89
N PRO A 290 -37.44 -11.43 13.99
CA PRO A 290 -37.41 -12.80 13.43
C PRO A 290 -37.33 -13.86 14.53
N GLU A 291 -38.13 -14.94 14.38
CA GLU A 291 -38.21 -15.98 15.41
C GLU A 291 -37.11 -17.03 15.29
N ASN A 292 -36.54 -17.22 14.09
CA ASN A 292 -35.54 -18.24 13.79
C ASN A 292 -34.33 -17.67 13.08
N ASP A 293 -33.12 -18.17 13.39
CA ASP A 293 -31.85 -17.79 12.77
C ASP A 293 -31.79 -18.01 11.23
N GLY A 294 -32.71 -18.76 10.66
CA GLY A 294 -32.83 -19.02 9.21
C GLY A 294 -33.87 -18.15 8.50
N GLU A 295 -34.56 -17.24 9.19
CA GLU A 295 -35.58 -16.39 8.57
C GLU A 295 -34.90 -15.32 7.67
N ASN A 296 -35.30 -15.33 6.39
CA ASN A 296 -34.75 -14.35 5.45
C ASN A 296 -35.37 -12.98 5.69
N VAL A 297 -34.53 -12.01 6.06
CA VAL A 297 -34.90 -10.61 6.25
C VAL A 297 -34.46 -9.71 5.09
N GLU A 298 -33.70 -10.24 4.14
CA GLU A 298 -33.05 -9.54 3.05
C GLU A 298 -33.92 -9.46 1.79
N PHE A 299 -35.09 -8.89 1.90
CA PHE A 299 -35.99 -8.61 0.76
C PHE A 299 -36.81 -7.36 1.06
N ASP A 300 -37.40 -6.78 0.04
CA ASP A 300 -38.20 -5.54 0.14
C ASP A 300 -37.41 -4.41 0.85
N LEU A 301 -36.15 -4.28 0.47
CA LEU A 301 -35.23 -3.34 1.09
C LEU A 301 -35.46 -1.92 0.59
N THR A 302 -35.17 -0.94 1.46
CA THR A 302 -35.07 0.49 1.12
C THR A 302 -33.60 0.83 0.97
N PHE A 303 -33.16 1.19 -0.22
CA PHE A 303 -31.78 1.60 -0.48
C PHE A 303 -31.49 2.95 0.19
N LEU A 304 -30.40 3.04 0.95
CA LEU A 304 -29.99 4.23 1.70
C LEU A 304 -28.92 5.03 0.97
N GLY A 305 -27.93 4.32 0.42
CA GLY A 305 -26.79 4.96 -0.21
C GLY A 305 -25.58 4.07 -0.33
N VAL A 306 -24.47 4.69 -0.71
CA VAL A 306 -23.18 4.02 -0.87
C VAL A 306 -22.07 4.75 -0.13
N ALA A 307 -21.07 3.97 0.31
CA ALA A 307 -19.81 4.49 0.82
C ALA A 307 -18.64 3.95 0.00
N GLY A 308 -17.79 4.85 -0.45
CA GLY A 308 -16.54 4.53 -1.15
C GLY A 308 -15.34 4.71 -0.24
N MET A 309 -14.51 3.68 -0.18
CA MET A 309 -13.36 3.64 0.70
C MET A 309 -12.10 3.18 -0.05
N LEU A 310 -10.97 3.65 0.42
CA LEU A 310 -9.66 3.25 -0.07
C LEU A 310 -8.66 3.26 1.08
N ASP A 311 -7.49 2.66 0.85
CA ASP A 311 -6.32 2.84 1.70
C ASP A 311 -5.55 4.07 1.19
N PRO A 312 -5.66 5.23 1.86
CA PRO A 312 -5.14 6.48 1.33
C PRO A 312 -3.61 6.51 1.33
N PRO A 313 -3.00 7.19 0.36
CA PRO A 313 -1.57 7.39 0.35
C PRO A 313 -1.10 8.24 1.54
N ARG A 314 0.12 7.98 2.00
CA ARG A 314 0.76 8.80 3.03
C ARG A 314 1.09 10.18 2.45
N ARG A 315 0.79 11.24 3.19
CA ARG A 315 1.00 12.64 2.74
C ARG A 315 2.44 12.94 2.36
N GLU A 316 3.41 12.36 3.08
CA GLU A 316 4.85 12.56 2.86
C GLU A 316 5.40 11.86 1.62
N VAL A 317 4.70 10.86 1.08
CA VAL A 317 5.20 10.05 -0.04
C VAL A 317 5.26 10.84 -1.34
N ALA A 318 4.28 11.68 -1.64
CA ALA A 318 4.28 12.50 -2.86
C ALA A 318 5.51 13.43 -2.92
N GLU A 319 5.92 14.00 -1.77
CA GLU A 319 7.14 14.82 -1.69
C GLU A 319 8.41 13.97 -1.84
N SER A 320 8.42 12.77 -1.22
CA SER A 320 9.53 11.82 -1.34
C SER A 320 9.73 11.36 -2.79
N VAL A 321 8.66 11.03 -3.50
CA VAL A 321 8.69 10.67 -4.92
C VAL A 321 9.25 11.81 -5.77
N ARG A 322 8.82 13.05 -5.51
CA ARG A 322 9.35 14.23 -6.21
C ARG A 322 10.85 14.41 -5.95
N THR A 323 11.30 14.21 -4.71
CA THR A 323 12.71 14.29 -4.33
C THR A 323 13.54 13.21 -5.03
N CYS A 324 13.06 11.98 -5.07
CA CYS A 324 13.69 10.89 -5.82
C CYS A 324 13.87 11.26 -7.30
N ARG A 325 12.81 11.78 -7.92
CA ARG A 325 12.84 12.20 -9.33
C ARG A 325 13.84 13.32 -9.58
N GLN A 326 13.94 14.32 -8.69
CA GLN A 326 14.94 15.40 -8.76
C GLN A 326 16.37 14.87 -8.63
N ALA A 327 16.57 13.79 -7.87
CA ALA A 327 17.84 13.09 -7.74
C ALA A 327 18.16 12.15 -8.92
N GLY A 328 17.29 12.07 -9.94
CA GLY A 328 17.43 11.14 -11.06
C GLY A 328 17.09 9.70 -10.73
N ILE A 329 16.39 9.46 -9.61
CA ILE A 329 15.95 8.13 -9.16
C ILE A 329 14.51 7.91 -9.62
N ARG A 330 14.28 6.84 -10.36
CA ARG A 330 12.95 6.43 -10.83
C ARG A 330 12.24 5.64 -9.73
N THR A 331 11.00 5.97 -9.46
CA THR A 331 10.16 5.22 -8.52
C THR A 331 9.19 4.34 -9.30
N ILE A 332 9.14 3.06 -8.97
CA ILE A 332 8.21 2.06 -9.53
C ILE A 332 7.34 1.55 -8.39
N MET A 333 6.03 1.55 -8.60
CA MET A 333 5.10 0.95 -7.65
C MET A 333 4.83 -0.51 -8.03
N ILE A 334 4.94 -1.41 -7.06
CA ILE A 334 4.62 -2.83 -7.18
C ILE A 334 3.46 -3.11 -6.22
N THR A 335 2.43 -3.82 -6.68
CA THR A 335 1.27 -4.13 -5.84
C THR A 335 0.52 -5.35 -6.37
N GLY A 336 -0.15 -6.07 -5.48
CA GLY A 336 -1.13 -7.09 -5.82
C GLY A 336 -2.53 -6.54 -6.13
N ASP A 337 -2.72 -5.21 -6.08
CA ASP A 337 -4.01 -4.58 -6.36
C ASP A 337 -4.39 -4.63 -7.84
N HIS A 338 -5.67 -4.43 -8.09
CA HIS A 338 -6.17 -4.29 -9.45
C HIS A 338 -5.53 -3.08 -10.16
N LYS A 339 -5.23 -3.24 -11.47
CA LYS A 339 -4.54 -2.24 -12.31
C LYS A 339 -5.12 -0.82 -12.20
N VAL A 340 -6.45 -0.71 -12.14
CA VAL A 340 -7.16 0.59 -12.01
C VAL A 340 -6.86 1.27 -10.68
N THR A 341 -6.95 0.53 -9.57
CA THR A 341 -6.64 1.02 -8.21
C THR A 341 -5.18 1.47 -8.10
N ALA A 342 -4.27 0.62 -8.61
CA ALA A 342 -2.85 0.91 -8.60
C ALA A 342 -2.53 2.20 -9.39
N LEU A 343 -3.13 2.37 -10.57
CA LEU A 343 -2.93 3.52 -11.42
C LEU A 343 -3.42 4.82 -10.79
N ALA A 344 -4.57 4.81 -10.11
CA ALA A 344 -5.13 5.98 -9.43
C ALA A 344 -4.18 6.48 -8.32
N ILE A 345 -3.71 5.57 -7.46
CA ILE A 345 -2.73 5.88 -6.40
C ILE A 345 -1.39 6.36 -6.99
N ALA A 346 -0.91 5.70 -8.06
CA ALA A 346 0.34 6.09 -8.71
C ALA A 346 0.28 7.50 -9.33
N LYS A 347 -0.88 7.89 -9.89
CA LYS A 347 -1.14 9.26 -10.39
C LYS A 347 -1.14 10.28 -9.25
N GLU A 348 -1.85 10.00 -8.18
CA GLU A 348 -1.94 10.89 -7.01
C GLU A 348 -0.57 11.13 -6.37
N LEU A 349 0.25 10.07 -6.23
CA LEU A 349 1.61 10.16 -5.70
C LEU A 349 2.62 10.76 -6.69
N GLY A 350 2.24 10.97 -7.95
CA GLY A 350 3.12 11.44 -9.00
C GLY A 350 4.17 10.40 -9.44
N ILE A 351 3.97 9.13 -9.12
CA ILE A 351 4.78 8.01 -9.63
C ILE A 351 4.51 7.82 -11.13
N TYR A 352 3.23 7.79 -11.51
CA TYR A 352 2.81 7.68 -12.91
C TYR A 352 2.68 9.05 -13.56
N GLN A 353 3.19 9.18 -14.78
CA GLN A 353 2.97 10.30 -15.70
C GLN A 353 2.36 9.82 -17.01
N GLU A 354 1.78 10.75 -17.76
CA GLU A 354 1.20 10.42 -19.07
C GLU A 354 2.28 9.90 -20.02
N GLY A 355 2.08 8.67 -20.52
CA GLY A 355 3.06 7.95 -21.34
C GLY A 355 3.85 6.87 -20.60
N ASP A 356 3.78 6.79 -19.26
CA ASP A 356 4.41 5.72 -18.52
C ASP A 356 3.71 4.36 -18.73
N THR A 357 4.47 3.28 -18.61
CA THR A 357 3.96 1.91 -18.79
C THR A 357 3.34 1.38 -17.50
N VAL A 358 2.20 0.71 -17.62
CA VAL A 358 1.54 -0.03 -16.54
C VAL A 358 1.36 -1.47 -16.96
N ILE A 359 1.99 -2.40 -16.24
CA ILE A 359 2.02 -3.83 -16.55
C ILE A 359 1.21 -4.57 -15.50
N SER A 360 0.28 -5.43 -15.93
CA SER A 360 -0.42 -6.36 -15.02
C SER A 360 0.41 -7.62 -14.76
N GLY A 361 0.05 -8.40 -13.71
CA GLY A 361 0.70 -9.67 -13.41
C GLY A 361 0.65 -10.64 -14.60
N ASP A 362 -0.52 -10.77 -15.23
CA ASP A 362 -0.69 -11.63 -16.40
C ASP A 362 0.17 -11.18 -17.59
N GLU A 363 0.31 -9.88 -17.82
CA GLU A 363 1.20 -9.32 -18.85
C GLU A 363 2.67 -9.62 -18.50
N LEU A 364 3.05 -9.49 -17.22
CA LEU A 364 4.41 -9.73 -16.73
C LEU A 364 4.82 -11.20 -16.89
N ASP A 365 3.92 -12.15 -16.58
CA ASP A 365 4.17 -13.59 -16.70
C ASP A 365 4.45 -14.04 -18.15
N HIS A 366 3.96 -13.28 -19.12
CA HIS A 366 4.17 -13.55 -20.55
C HIS A 366 5.31 -12.73 -21.16
N MET A 367 5.96 -11.83 -20.38
CA MET A 367 7.08 -11.01 -20.86
C MET A 367 8.39 -11.80 -20.87
N THR A 368 9.20 -11.56 -21.88
CA THR A 368 10.61 -12.01 -21.87
C THR A 368 11.48 -11.03 -21.07
N ASP A 369 12.59 -11.50 -20.52
CA ASP A 369 13.54 -10.66 -19.76
C ASP A 369 13.95 -9.40 -20.54
N GLY A 370 14.24 -9.55 -21.84
CA GLY A 370 14.59 -8.39 -22.68
C GLY A 370 13.42 -7.44 -22.98
N ALA A 371 12.17 -7.88 -22.85
CA ALA A 371 11.00 -7.00 -22.93
C ALA A 371 10.80 -6.26 -21.61
N LEU A 372 11.01 -6.95 -20.49
CA LEU A 372 10.96 -6.36 -19.16
C LEU A 372 12.05 -5.29 -18.98
N ASP A 373 13.28 -5.58 -19.37
CA ASP A 373 14.38 -4.61 -19.35
C ASP A 373 14.02 -3.31 -20.10
N ARG A 374 13.42 -3.43 -21.28
CA ARG A 374 12.99 -2.24 -22.05
C ARG A 374 11.81 -1.49 -21.41
N ALA A 375 10.96 -2.19 -20.68
CA ALA A 375 9.81 -1.57 -20.01
C ALA A 375 10.21 -0.84 -18.72
N VAL A 376 11.28 -1.31 -18.07
CA VAL A 376 11.82 -0.71 -16.84
C VAL A 376 12.72 0.49 -17.14
N HIS A 377 13.36 0.53 -18.30
CA HIS A 377 14.22 1.63 -18.76
C HIS A 377 13.49 2.63 -19.64
#